data_2863e930ee06fd4c1fd87de0b2add0ec
#
_entry.id   2863e930ee06fd4c1fd87de0b2add0ec
#
_cell.length_a   1.000
_cell.length_b   1.000
_cell.length_c   1.000
_cell.angle_alpha   90.00
_cell.angle_beta   90.00
_cell.angle_gamma   90.00
#
_symmetry.space_group_name_H-M   'P 1'
#
loop_
_entity.id
_entity.type
_entity.pdbx_description
1 polymer ?
#
loop_
_entity_poly.entity_id
_entity_poly.type
_entity_poly.pdbx_seq_one_letter_code
_entity_poly.pdbx_strand_id
1 'polypeptide(L)'
;QKLEVNNEDFHKMLVDGLDIPVRTKDGERHKKVWLFDFENPKNNEFLAVNQFTIIEGNHERRPDVILFVNGLPLVVLELKNLADENATIWSAYNQFQTYKEQISSLFRFNEILIISDGIEARAGTITSEKERFMQWKTIDGNKLKTRLTEIEVLLKGMCKRERLLDIVRNFIVYEKDKITSKKLAAYHQYWAVNKAIESTIKARKGNKKAGVVWHTQGSGKSLTMMFYSGKLVREIDNPTIVLLTDRNDLDDQLFGTFGKCSSILRQNPSQADSRTELQKLLKVSSGGVVFTTIQKFFPEEGREKYPVLSERDNIVVIADEAHRSQYGFSAKIL
;
A
#
# COMPACT_ATOMS: atom_id res chain seq x y z
N GLN A 1 20.47 -13.04 8.38
CA GLN A 1 19.31 -12.82 7.50
C GLN A 1 19.43 -11.44 6.86
N LYS A 2 19.02 -11.27 5.59
CA LYS A 2 19.11 -9.96 4.90
C LYS A 2 18.19 -8.94 5.58
N LEU A 3 18.60 -7.67 5.58
CA LEU A 3 17.86 -6.57 6.22
C LEU A 3 16.41 -6.47 5.72
N GLU A 4 16.20 -6.60 4.41
CA GLU A 4 14.88 -6.51 3.76
C GLU A 4 13.93 -7.59 4.24
N VAL A 5 14.44 -8.80 4.49
CA VAL A 5 13.65 -9.95 4.99
C VAL A 5 13.22 -9.71 6.44
N ASN A 6 14.17 -9.28 7.29
CA ASN A 6 13.85 -8.95 8.69
C ASN A 6 12.83 -7.80 8.77
N ASN A 7 12.95 -6.81 7.90
CA ASN A 7 12.05 -5.69 7.85
C ASN A 7 10.66 -6.08 7.31
N GLU A 8 10.59 -7.02 6.33
CA GLU A 8 9.31 -7.58 5.87
C GLU A 8 8.61 -8.36 7.00
N ASP A 9 9.35 -9.19 7.73
CA ASP A 9 8.80 -9.97 8.84
C ASP A 9 8.25 -9.04 9.93
N PHE A 10 9.00 -7.97 10.26
CA PHE A 10 8.52 -6.96 11.20
C PHE A 10 7.25 -6.25 10.70
N HIS A 11 7.24 -5.84 9.44
CA HIS A 11 6.06 -5.20 8.84
C HIS A 11 4.81 -6.11 8.91
N LYS A 12 4.96 -7.42 8.67
CA LYS A 12 3.86 -8.38 8.83
C LYS A 12 3.36 -8.42 10.27
N MET A 13 4.27 -8.43 11.26
CA MET A 13 3.89 -8.39 12.67
C MET A 13 3.10 -7.12 13.00
N LEU A 14 3.46 -5.96 12.40
CA LEU A 14 2.72 -4.72 12.58
C LEU A 14 1.30 -4.81 12.01
N VAL A 15 1.17 -5.23 10.76
CA VAL A 15 -0.10 -5.10 10.00
C VAL A 15 -1.06 -6.28 10.20
N ASP A 16 -0.56 -7.44 10.64
CA ASP A 16 -1.35 -8.65 10.86
C ASP A 16 -1.48 -9.04 12.33
N GLY A 17 -0.71 -8.38 13.21
CA GLY A 17 -0.62 -8.72 14.63
C GLY A 17 0.18 -10.01 14.88
N LEU A 18 0.43 -10.29 16.14
CA LEU A 18 1.17 -11.46 16.62
C LEU A 18 0.20 -12.48 17.20
N ASP A 19 0.26 -13.73 16.77
CA ASP A 19 -0.48 -14.80 17.39
C ASP A 19 0.37 -15.40 18.52
N ILE A 20 -0.03 -15.12 19.77
CA ILE A 20 0.69 -15.56 20.98
C ILE A 20 -0.09 -16.68 21.67
N PRO A 21 0.54 -17.83 21.93
CA PRO A 21 -0.08 -18.87 22.73
C PRO A 21 -0.21 -18.43 24.20
N VAL A 22 -1.43 -18.48 24.72
CA VAL A 22 -1.74 -18.12 26.12
C VAL A 22 -2.31 -19.36 26.81
N ARG A 23 -1.67 -19.80 27.88
CA ARG A 23 -2.19 -20.87 28.72
C ARG A 23 -3.37 -20.36 29.54
N THR A 24 -4.51 -21.01 29.38
CA THR A 24 -5.73 -20.77 30.19
C THR A 24 -6.05 -22.00 31.02
N LYS A 25 -6.99 -21.89 31.93
CA LYS A 25 -7.46 -23.03 32.74
C LYS A 25 -8.02 -24.17 31.88
N ASP A 26 -8.52 -23.85 30.69
CA ASP A 26 -9.16 -24.77 29.73
C ASP A 26 -8.19 -25.27 28.64
N GLY A 27 -6.88 -25.00 28.76
CA GLY A 27 -5.85 -25.37 27.78
C GLY A 27 -5.14 -24.18 27.15
N GLU A 28 -4.40 -24.45 26.08
CA GLU A 28 -3.68 -23.42 25.32
C GLU A 28 -4.61 -22.78 24.28
N ARG A 29 -4.68 -21.46 24.26
CA ARG A 29 -5.44 -20.68 23.25
C ARG A 29 -4.53 -19.65 22.62
N HIS A 30 -4.65 -19.42 21.31
CA HIS A 30 -3.95 -18.36 20.63
C HIS A 30 -4.72 -17.05 20.76
N LYS A 31 -4.01 -15.99 21.19
CA LYS A 31 -4.53 -14.61 21.23
C LYS A 31 -3.74 -13.74 20.28
N LYS A 32 -4.46 -12.93 19.48
CA LYS A 32 -3.85 -11.94 18.61
C LYS A 32 -3.49 -10.69 19.44
N VAL A 33 -2.21 -10.30 19.38
CA VAL A 33 -1.68 -9.10 20.03
C VAL A 33 -1.28 -8.12 18.96
N TRP A 34 -1.71 -6.88 19.10
CA TRP A 34 -1.42 -5.78 18.19
C TRP A 34 -0.35 -4.88 18.78
N LEU A 35 0.66 -4.54 17.98
CA LEU A 35 1.69 -3.58 18.38
C LEU A 35 1.18 -2.14 18.32
N PHE A 36 0.20 -1.89 17.45
CA PHE A 36 -0.47 -0.59 17.27
C PHE A 36 -1.97 -0.74 17.28
N ASP A 37 -2.64 0.25 17.89
CA ASP A 37 -4.08 0.43 17.74
C ASP A 37 -4.35 1.27 16.49
N PHE A 38 -4.67 0.59 15.38
CA PHE A 38 -4.99 1.23 14.12
C PHE A 38 -6.41 1.81 14.08
N GLU A 39 -7.32 1.30 14.91
CA GLU A 39 -8.72 1.77 14.96
C GLU A 39 -8.82 3.07 15.75
N ASN A 40 -8.03 3.19 16.82
CA ASN A 40 -7.98 4.39 17.66
C ASN A 40 -6.54 4.91 17.76
N PRO A 41 -6.07 5.67 16.77
CA PRO A 41 -4.69 6.17 16.73
C PRO A 41 -4.22 6.89 18.01
N LYS A 42 -5.14 7.48 18.76
CA LYS A 42 -4.85 8.20 20.00
C LYS A 42 -4.39 7.29 21.15
N ASN A 43 -4.65 5.99 21.06
CA ASN A 43 -4.20 5.01 22.05
C ASN A 43 -2.72 4.66 21.89
N ASN A 44 -2.07 5.13 20.82
CA ASN A 44 -0.65 4.93 20.62
C ASN A 44 0.15 6.13 21.12
N GLU A 45 1.34 5.85 21.63
CA GLU A 45 2.33 6.87 21.96
C GLU A 45 3.10 7.29 20.71
N PHE A 46 3.22 8.60 20.48
CA PHE A 46 4.00 9.17 19.38
C PHE A 46 5.09 10.07 19.95
N LEU A 47 6.33 9.76 19.64
CA LEU A 47 7.50 10.50 20.11
C LEU A 47 8.40 10.87 18.94
N ALA A 48 8.82 12.13 18.87
CA ALA A 48 9.86 12.59 17.97
C ALA A 48 11.14 12.86 18.78
N VAL A 49 12.23 12.20 18.39
CA VAL A 49 13.53 12.34 19.09
C VAL A 49 14.55 12.81 18.08
N ASN A 50 15.23 13.91 18.41
CA ASN A 50 16.34 14.40 17.64
C ASN A 50 17.68 13.84 18.17
N GLN A 51 18.62 13.60 17.25
CA GLN A 51 19.98 13.17 17.56
C GLN A 51 20.05 11.94 18.49
N PHE A 52 19.14 10.97 18.25
CA PHE A 52 19.13 9.72 19.02
C PHE A 52 20.39 8.89 18.73
N THR A 53 21.19 8.64 19.78
CA THR A 53 22.45 7.92 19.63
C THR A 53 22.22 6.42 19.52
N ILE A 54 22.73 5.82 18.46
CA ILE A 54 22.71 4.38 18.22
C ILE A 54 24.15 3.86 18.14
N ILE A 55 24.43 2.84 18.94
CA ILE A 55 25.72 2.17 18.97
C ILE A 55 25.54 0.73 18.51
N GLU A 56 26.19 0.35 17.42
CA GLU A 56 26.17 -1.02 16.89
C GLU A 56 27.61 -1.43 16.51
N GLY A 57 28.15 -2.42 17.20
CA GLY A 57 29.58 -2.79 17.08
C GLY A 57 30.49 -1.62 17.43
N ASN A 58 31.33 -1.21 16.48
CA ASN A 58 32.26 -0.07 16.64
C ASN A 58 31.72 1.24 16.05
N HIS A 59 30.47 1.27 15.66
CA HIS A 59 29.85 2.44 15.02
C HIS A 59 28.91 3.15 15.99
N GLU A 60 29.09 4.45 16.14
CA GLU A 60 28.16 5.36 16.80
C GLU A 60 27.57 6.29 15.73
N ARG A 61 26.26 6.33 15.64
CA ARG A 61 25.54 7.18 14.68
C ARG A 61 24.37 7.88 15.36
N ARG A 62 24.03 9.07 14.85
CA ARG A 62 22.96 9.93 15.37
C ARG A 62 22.12 10.46 14.21
N PRO A 63 21.09 9.72 13.77
CA PRO A 63 20.13 10.26 12.82
C PRO A 63 19.49 11.55 13.32
N ASP A 64 19.20 12.48 12.42
CA ASP A 64 18.75 13.82 12.82
C ASP A 64 17.43 13.78 13.58
N VAL A 65 16.44 13.03 13.08
CA VAL A 65 15.16 12.83 13.78
C VAL A 65 14.66 11.42 13.56
N ILE A 66 14.16 10.80 14.62
CA ILE A 66 13.44 9.53 14.55
C ILE A 66 12.03 9.73 15.12
N LEU A 67 11.01 9.28 14.39
CA LEU A 67 9.64 9.22 14.88
C LEU A 67 9.37 7.80 15.38
N PHE A 68 9.11 7.71 16.68
CA PHE A 68 8.72 6.48 17.35
C PHE A 68 7.21 6.39 17.49
N VAL A 69 6.68 5.18 17.34
CA VAL A 69 5.30 4.85 17.70
C VAL A 69 5.36 3.64 18.64
N ASN A 70 4.81 3.78 19.84
CA ASN A 70 4.89 2.77 20.90
C ASN A 70 6.33 2.25 21.14
N GLY A 71 7.32 3.14 21.06
CA GLY A 71 8.73 2.81 21.23
C GLY A 71 9.42 2.21 19.99
N LEU A 72 8.72 2.01 18.87
CA LEU A 72 9.28 1.45 17.64
C LEU A 72 9.67 2.56 16.64
N PRO A 73 10.89 2.57 16.08
CA PRO A 73 11.42 3.64 15.23
C PRO A 73 10.91 3.54 13.80
N LEU A 74 9.69 4.00 13.54
CA LEU A 74 9.03 3.81 12.24
C LEU A 74 9.54 4.73 11.15
N VAL A 75 9.87 5.98 11.49
CA VAL A 75 10.31 6.96 10.49
C VAL A 75 11.67 7.52 10.89
N VAL A 76 12.61 7.52 9.97
CA VAL A 76 13.92 8.15 10.17
C VAL A 76 14.06 9.30 9.17
N LEU A 77 14.41 10.47 9.68
CA LEU A 77 14.64 11.67 8.90
C LEU A 77 16.13 12.01 8.93
N GLU A 78 16.67 12.33 7.78
CA GLU A 78 18.01 12.89 7.61
C GLU A 78 17.93 14.23 6.92
N LEU A 79 18.49 15.24 7.56
CA LEU A 79 18.39 16.64 7.17
C LEU A 79 19.78 17.14 6.72
N LYS A 80 19.82 17.99 5.71
CA LYS A 80 21.02 18.67 5.28
C LYS A 80 20.83 20.17 5.40
N ASN A 81 21.93 20.88 5.70
CA ASN A 81 21.88 22.32 5.84
C ASN A 81 22.00 22.98 4.45
N LEU A 82 21.04 23.80 4.09
CA LEU A 82 21.05 24.62 2.87
C LEU A 82 22.25 25.56 2.75
N ALA A 83 22.85 25.95 3.88
CA ALA A 83 24.01 26.84 3.88
C ALA A 83 25.32 26.13 3.46
N ASP A 84 25.31 24.81 3.34
CA ASP A 84 26.44 24.04 2.83
C ASP A 84 26.29 23.84 1.32
N GLU A 85 27.09 24.56 0.54
CA GLU A 85 27.06 24.53 -0.94
C GLU A 85 27.25 23.12 -1.53
N ASN A 86 27.84 22.19 -0.78
CA ASN A 86 28.07 20.80 -1.19
C ASN A 86 26.99 19.84 -0.69
N ALA A 87 26.08 20.26 0.19
CA ALA A 87 25.02 19.43 0.74
C ALA A 87 23.76 19.52 -0.12
N THR A 88 23.43 18.41 -0.74
CA THR A 88 22.17 18.24 -1.47
C THR A 88 21.27 17.27 -0.71
N ILE A 89 19.98 17.27 -1.03
CA ILE A 89 19.03 16.26 -0.55
C ILE A 89 19.54 14.81 -0.78
N TRP A 90 20.36 14.59 -1.83
CA TRP A 90 20.96 13.29 -2.14
C TRP A 90 22.14 12.93 -1.23
N SER A 91 22.74 13.91 -0.56
CA SER A 91 23.72 13.65 0.49
C SER A 91 23.05 12.98 1.70
N ALA A 92 21.82 13.36 2.04
CA ALA A 92 21.00 12.68 3.05
C ALA A 92 20.67 11.24 2.62
N TYR A 93 20.37 11.01 1.35
CA TYR A 93 20.18 9.64 0.81
C TYR A 93 21.44 8.79 0.98
N ASN A 94 22.60 9.30 0.62
CA ASN A 94 23.87 8.59 0.77
C ASN A 94 24.19 8.29 2.25
N GLN A 95 23.82 9.19 3.15
CA GLN A 95 23.96 8.98 4.59
C GLN A 95 23.13 7.77 5.05
N PHE A 96 21.92 7.58 4.54
CA PHE A 96 21.13 6.38 4.83
C PHE A 96 21.78 5.08 4.32
N GLN A 97 22.51 5.10 3.19
CA GLN A 97 23.23 3.90 2.76
C GLN A 97 24.31 3.52 3.82
N THR A 98 25.06 4.51 4.30
CA THR A 98 26.04 4.32 5.38
C THR A 98 25.38 3.81 6.67
N TYR A 99 24.26 4.39 7.07
CA TYR A 99 23.55 3.95 8.27
C TYR A 99 23.04 2.50 8.16
N LYS A 100 22.51 2.10 7.00
CA LYS A 100 22.07 0.72 6.77
C LYS A 100 23.18 -0.31 6.93
N GLU A 101 24.42 0.06 6.61
CA GLU A 101 25.60 -0.79 6.80
C GLU A 101 26.08 -0.80 8.25
N GLN A 102 26.06 0.34 8.94
CA GLN A 102 26.75 0.54 10.22
C GLN A 102 25.85 0.40 11.45
N ILE A 103 24.54 0.71 11.31
CA ILE A 103 23.53 0.61 12.37
C ILE A 103 22.27 -0.09 11.83
N SER A 104 22.46 -1.26 11.25
CA SER A 104 21.42 -2.01 10.54
C SER A 104 20.23 -2.39 11.43
N SER A 105 20.42 -2.50 12.73
CA SER A 105 19.38 -2.81 13.71
C SER A 105 18.23 -1.81 13.71
N LEU A 106 18.51 -0.51 13.50
CA LEU A 106 17.51 0.54 13.38
C LEU A 106 16.54 0.24 12.23
N PHE A 107 17.08 -0.20 11.10
CA PHE A 107 16.31 -0.36 9.85
C PHE A 107 15.48 -1.64 9.80
N ARG A 108 15.68 -2.57 10.74
CA ARG A 108 14.78 -3.73 10.90
C ARG A 108 13.34 -3.31 11.24
N PHE A 109 13.20 -2.19 11.96
CA PHE A 109 11.93 -1.67 12.47
C PHE A 109 11.44 -0.45 11.69
N ASN A 110 12.19 -0.02 10.68
CA ASN A 110 11.88 1.20 9.92
C ASN A 110 10.82 0.95 8.85
N GLU A 111 9.86 1.86 8.74
CA GLU A 111 8.83 1.83 7.70
C GLU A 111 9.09 2.87 6.62
N ILE A 112 9.52 4.07 6.98
CA ILE A 112 9.66 5.21 6.06
C ILE A 112 10.99 5.93 6.33
N LEU A 113 11.69 6.28 5.27
CA LEU A 113 12.86 7.15 5.28
C LEU A 113 12.49 8.50 4.66
N ILE A 114 12.89 9.60 5.30
CA ILE A 114 12.66 10.95 4.81
C ILE A 114 14.00 11.66 4.67
N ILE A 115 14.23 12.27 3.52
CA ILE A 115 15.39 13.11 3.24
C ILE A 115 14.93 14.54 2.98
N SER A 116 15.67 15.53 3.48
CA SER A 116 15.37 16.95 3.26
C SER A 116 16.61 17.81 3.39
N ASP A 117 16.59 18.96 2.73
CA ASP A 117 17.55 20.06 2.93
C ASP A 117 16.90 21.28 3.63
N GLY A 118 15.68 21.10 4.14
CA GLY A 118 14.89 22.14 4.79
C GLY A 118 13.88 22.83 3.84
N ILE A 119 14.08 22.76 2.54
CA ILE A 119 13.14 23.25 1.51
C ILE A 119 12.51 22.05 0.79
N GLU A 120 13.32 21.27 0.07
CA GLU A 120 12.92 20.04 -0.57
C GLU A 120 12.77 18.92 0.44
N ALA A 121 11.82 18.01 0.23
CA ALA A 121 11.66 16.80 1.02
C ALA A 121 11.09 15.65 0.21
N ARG A 122 11.65 14.45 0.43
CA ARG A 122 11.20 13.23 -0.23
C ARG A 122 11.12 12.09 0.76
N ALA A 123 10.18 11.19 0.53
CA ALA A 123 10.01 9.98 1.32
C ALA A 123 10.24 8.73 0.46
N GLY A 124 10.84 7.73 1.06
CA GLY A 124 11.11 6.43 0.47
C GLY A 124 11.16 5.33 1.54
N THR A 125 11.74 4.20 1.19
CA THR A 125 11.90 3.03 2.06
C THR A 125 13.36 2.57 2.10
N ILE A 126 13.66 1.58 2.91
CA ILE A 126 15.00 1.00 3.02
C ILE A 126 15.54 0.43 1.71
N THR A 127 14.67 0.04 0.77
CA THR A 127 15.06 -0.50 -0.55
C THR A 127 14.85 0.49 -1.69
N SER A 128 14.40 1.71 -1.40
CA SER A 128 14.19 2.73 -2.42
C SER A 128 15.50 3.24 -3.00
N GLU A 129 15.60 3.22 -4.33
CA GLU A 129 16.60 3.99 -5.06
C GLU A 129 16.19 5.46 -5.11
N LYS A 130 17.08 6.35 -5.60
CA LYS A 130 16.84 7.80 -5.63
C LYS A 130 15.53 8.18 -6.30
N GLU A 131 15.20 7.53 -7.42
CA GLU A 131 13.98 7.78 -8.21
C GLU A 131 12.69 7.42 -7.47
N ARG A 132 12.81 6.58 -6.44
CA ARG A 132 11.70 6.15 -5.59
C ARG A 132 11.57 6.95 -4.30
N PHE A 133 12.46 7.90 -4.05
CA PHE A 133 12.24 8.93 -3.05
C PHE A 133 11.34 10.02 -3.63
N MET A 134 10.08 10.02 -3.22
CA MET A 134 9.02 10.81 -3.84
C MET A 134 8.58 11.98 -2.95
N GLN A 135 8.26 13.09 -3.59
CA GLN A 135 7.69 14.26 -2.95
C GLN A 135 6.25 13.99 -2.48
N TRP A 136 5.89 14.50 -1.31
CA TRP A 136 4.51 14.54 -0.82
C TRP A 136 3.91 15.91 -1.07
N LYS A 137 2.99 16.04 -2.02
CA LYS A 137 2.60 17.36 -2.58
C LYS A 137 1.40 18.02 -1.91
N THR A 138 0.63 17.31 -1.07
CA THR A 138 -0.58 17.89 -0.47
C THR A 138 -0.75 17.47 0.98
N ILE A 139 -1.35 18.35 1.80
CA ILE A 139 -1.69 18.05 3.19
C ILE A 139 -3.04 17.35 3.28
N ASP A 140 -4.00 17.71 2.43
CA ASP A 140 -5.41 17.32 2.49
C ASP A 140 -5.93 16.61 1.23
N GLY A 141 -5.07 16.36 0.24
CA GLY A 141 -5.42 15.71 -1.02
C GLY A 141 -6.15 16.58 -2.05
N ASN A 142 -6.37 17.87 -1.76
CA ASN A 142 -7.16 18.73 -2.62
C ASN A 142 -6.31 19.78 -3.35
N LYS A 143 -5.50 20.57 -2.63
CA LYS A 143 -4.75 21.68 -3.21
C LYS A 143 -3.26 21.57 -2.91
N LEU A 144 -2.45 21.91 -3.89
CA LEU A 144 -1.02 22.10 -3.69
C LEU A 144 -0.81 23.31 -2.76
N LYS A 145 0.04 23.18 -1.75
CA LYS A 145 0.37 24.25 -0.81
C LYS A 145 1.64 24.96 -1.28
N THR A 146 1.50 26.06 -1.99
CA THR A 146 2.61 26.80 -2.63
C THR A 146 3.40 27.71 -1.68
N ARG A 147 2.88 27.98 -0.48
CA ARG A 147 3.50 28.87 0.52
C ARG A 147 4.27 28.12 1.62
N LEU A 148 4.25 26.81 1.62
CA LEU A 148 4.95 25.95 2.59
C LEU A 148 6.13 25.30 1.91
N THR A 149 7.18 25.02 2.68
CA THR A 149 8.28 24.17 2.23
C THR A 149 7.82 22.74 2.00
N GLU A 150 8.52 21.98 1.16
CA GLU A 150 8.16 20.56 0.90
C GLU A 150 8.20 19.74 2.18
N ILE A 151 9.17 20.00 3.08
CA ILE A 151 9.26 19.30 4.37
C ILE A 151 8.04 19.58 5.25
N GLU A 152 7.52 20.82 5.29
CA GLU A 152 6.30 21.12 6.04
C GLU A 152 5.09 20.40 5.47
N VAL A 153 4.96 20.38 4.12
CA VAL A 153 3.86 19.66 3.45
C VAL A 153 3.96 18.16 3.70
N LEU A 154 5.17 17.60 3.66
CA LEU A 154 5.40 16.18 3.92
C LEU A 154 5.05 15.83 5.38
N LEU A 155 5.58 16.56 6.34
CA LEU A 155 5.33 16.28 7.76
C LEU A 155 3.84 16.45 8.12
N LYS A 156 3.20 17.54 7.72
CA LYS A 156 1.76 17.78 7.96
C LYS A 156 0.88 16.84 7.14
N GLY A 157 1.35 16.44 5.97
CA GLY A 157 0.65 15.56 5.04
C GLY A 157 0.83 14.09 5.38
N MET A 158 2.03 13.56 5.42
CA MET A 158 2.33 12.14 5.61
C MET A 158 2.40 11.74 7.09
N CYS A 159 3.06 12.55 7.93
CA CYS A 159 3.39 12.19 9.30
C CYS A 159 2.29 12.55 10.32
N LYS A 160 1.11 13.03 9.87
CA LYS A 160 -0.04 13.16 10.76
C LYS A 160 -0.37 11.78 11.38
N ARG A 161 -0.58 11.68 12.69
CA ARG A 161 -0.68 10.42 13.44
C ARG A 161 -1.58 9.37 12.77
N GLU A 162 -2.82 9.75 12.48
CA GLU A 162 -3.80 8.85 11.86
C GLU A 162 -3.37 8.41 10.46
N ARG A 163 -2.77 9.35 9.70
CA ARG A 163 -2.32 9.08 8.34
C ARG A 163 -1.05 8.24 8.30
N LEU A 164 -0.11 8.49 9.21
CA LEU A 164 1.09 7.66 9.33
C LEU A 164 0.71 6.20 9.59
N LEU A 165 -0.21 5.95 10.51
CA LEU A 165 -0.69 4.59 10.78
C LEU A 165 -1.44 3.98 9.60
N ASP A 166 -2.28 4.77 8.91
CA ASP A 166 -2.96 4.30 7.68
C ASP A 166 -1.96 3.96 6.57
N ILE A 167 -0.90 4.78 6.40
CA ILE A 167 0.16 4.52 5.42
C ILE A 167 0.90 3.23 5.78
N VAL A 168 1.31 3.05 7.00
CA VAL A 168 1.99 1.83 7.46
C VAL A 168 1.11 0.60 7.24
N ARG A 169 -0.17 0.68 7.58
CA ARG A 169 -1.10 -0.45 7.48
C ARG A 169 -1.48 -0.84 6.06
N ASN A 170 -1.65 0.15 5.16
CA ASN A 170 -2.35 -0.05 3.90
C ASN A 170 -1.58 0.40 2.65
N PHE A 171 -0.46 1.13 2.79
CA PHE A 171 0.21 1.80 1.68
C PHE A 171 1.71 1.50 1.58
N ILE A 172 2.12 0.41 2.21
CA ILE A 172 3.44 -0.20 2.08
C ILE A 172 3.26 -1.64 1.60
N VAL A 173 4.05 -2.04 0.62
CA VAL A 173 4.01 -3.40 0.06
C VAL A 173 5.41 -3.91 -0.24
N TYR A 174 5.60 -5.21 -0.09
CA TYR A 174 6.83 -5.91 -0.47
C TYR A 174 6.59 -6.64 -1.78
N GLU A 175 7.31 -6.22 -2.81
CA GLU A 175 7.33 -6.90 -4.08
C GLU A 175 8.42 -7.96 -4.08
N LYS A 176 8.02 -9.21 -4.28
CA LYS A 176 8.92 -10.38 -4.35
C LYS A 176 9.25 -10.71 -5.79
N ASP A 177 10.42 -10.31 -6.21
CA ASP A 177 11.02 -10.72 -7.47
C ASP A 177 12.38 -11.38 -7.19
N LYS A 178 13.36 -11.22 -8.05
CA LYS A 178 14.77 -11.64 -7.81
C LYS A 178 15.32 -11.04 -6.51
N ILE A 179 14.92 -9.82 -6.19
CA ILE A 179 15.25 -9.10 -4.96
C ILE A 179 13.94 -8.59 -4.35
N THR A 180 13.79 -8.75 -3.04
CA THR A 180 12.64 -8.16 -2.32
C THR A 180 12.78 -6.66 -2.27
N SER A 181 11.77 -5.94 -2.75
CA SER A 181 11.72 -4.48 -2.69
C SER A 181 10.50 -4.00 -1.89
N LYS A 182 10.73 -3.10 -0.94
CA LYS A 182 9.70 -2.42 -0.16
C LYS A 182 9.25 -1.17 -0.92
N LYS A 183 7.97 -1.05 -1.20
CA LYS A 183 7.39 0.08 -1.94
C LYS A 183 6.42 0.86 -1.07
N LEU A 184 6.59 2.17 -1.07
CA LEU A 184 5.70 3.14 -0.43
C LEU A 184 4.81 3.77 -1.49
N ALA A 185 3.54 3.96 -1.19
CA ALA A 185 2.62 4.67 -2.07
C ALA A 185 3.02 6.15 -2.23
N ALA A 186 2.95 6.66 -3.44
CA ALA A 186 3.04 8.09 -3.70
C ALA A 186 1.79 8.83 -3.17
N TYR A 187 1.91 10.14 -2.91
CA TYR A 187 0.81 10.96 -2.37
C TYR A 187 -0.49 10.84 -3.18
N HIS A 188 -0.38 10.83 -4.52
CA HIS A 188 -1.55 10.71 -5.40
C HIS A 188 -2.22 9.35 -5.33
N GLN A 189 -1.44 8.27 -5.13
CA GLN A 189 -1.97 6.92 -4.92
C GLN A 189 -2.71 6.84 -3.58
N TYR A 190 -2.11 7.38 -2.51
CA TYR A 190 -2.73 7.46 -1.19
C TYR A 190 -4.11 8.13 -1.24
N TRP A 191 -4.18 9.32 -1.83
CA TRP A 191 -5.42 10.08 -1.90
C TRP A 191 -6.45 9.47 -2.84
N ALA A 192 -6.01 8.94 -3.99
CA ALA A 192 -6.90 8.26 -4.93
C ALA A 192 -7.55 7.02 -4.30
N VAL A 193 -6.75 6.18 -3.64
CA VAL A 193 -7.24 4.97 -2.98
C VAL A 193 -8.23 5.32 -1.87
N ASN A 194 -7.91 6.26 -0.99
CA ASN A 194 -8.83 6.63 0.09
C ASN A 194 -10.16 7.18 -0.43
N LYS A 195 -10.13 8.05 -1.43
CA LYS A 195 -11.37 8.53 -2.08
C LYS A 195 -12.16 7.40 -2.77
N ALA A 196 -11.47 6.46 -3.40
CA ALA A 196 -12.09 5.30 -4.02
C ALA A 196 -12.74 4.37 -2.98
N ILE A 197 -12.09 4.12 -1.84
CA ILE A 197 -12.65 3.34 -0.72
C ILE A 197 -13.93 3.99 -0.20
N GLU A 198 -13.89 5.29 0.14
CA GLU A 198 -15.06 6.04 0.60
C GLU A 198 -16.22 5.95 -0.40
N SER A 199 -15.92 6.15 -1.69
CA SER A 199 -16.92 6.07 -2.77
C SER A 199 -17.48 4.66 -2.90
N THR A 200 -16.67 3.62 -2.78
CA THR A 200 -17.12 2.21 -2.87
C THR A 200 -18.03 1.84 -1.71
N ILE A 201 -17.67 2.22 -0.49
CA ILE A 201 -18.51 1.98 0.71
C ILE A 201 -19.86 2.67 0.56
N LYS A 202 -19.86 3.92 0.04
CA LYS A 202 -21.09 4.66 -0.23
C LYS A 202 -21.92 4.02 -1.36
N ALA A 203 -21.27 3.62 -2.45
CA ALA A 203 -21.92 2.99 -3.60
C ALA A 203 -22.57 1.64 -3.24
N ARG A 204 -21.95 0.87 -2.35
CA ARG A 204 -22.49 -0.41 -1.86
C ARG A 204 -23.90 -0.26 -1.29
N LYS A 205 -24.16 0.84 -0.58
CA LYS A 205 -25.47 1.17 0.00
C LYS A 205 -26.41 1.90 -0.97
N GLY A 206 -25.93 2.28 -2.15
CA GLY A 206 -26.64 3.10 -3.13
C GLY A 206 -26.74 2.47 -4.51
N ASN A 207 -26.29 3.20 -5.53
CA ASN A 207 -26.46 2.86 -6.94
C ASN A 207 -25.46 1.82 -7.48
N LYS A 208 -24.60 1.24 -6.64
CA LYS A 208 -23.55 0.27 -6.97
C LYS A 208 -22.44 0.79 -7.92
N LYS A 209 -22.33 2.09 -8.15
CA LYS A 209 -21.32 2.73 -9.01
C LYS A 209 -20.34 3.50 -8.17
N ALA A 210 -19.12 2.94 -7.99
CA ALA A 210 -18.08 3.54 -7.15
C ALA A 210 -17.41 4.77 -7.80
N GLY A 211 -17.25 4.79 -9.12
CA GLY A 211 -16.68 5.91 -9.85
C GLY A 211 -15.48 5.55 -10.73
N VAL A 212 -14.72 6.56 -11.11
CA VAL A 212 -13.57 6.44 -12.00
C VAL A 212 -12.36 7.10 -11.35
N VAL A 213 -11.22 6.42 -11.40
CA VAL A 213 -9.91 6.97 -11.02
C VAL A 213 -9.12 7.27 -12.29
N TRP A 214 -8.83 8.54 -12.51
CA TRP A 214 -8.02 8.97 -13.65
C TRP A 214 -6.57 9.16 -13.22
N HIS A 215 -5.68 8.37 -13.81
CA HIS A 215 -4.23 8.48 -13.63
C HIS A 215 -3.54 8.62 -14.98
N THR A 216 -2.50 9.46 -15.06
CA THR A 216 -1.64 9.55 -16.25
C THR A 216 -0.88 8.25 -16.47
N GLN A 217 -0.45 8.00 -17.70
CA GLN A 217 0.42 6.87 -18.02
C GLN A 217 1.73 6.96 -17.20
N GLY A 218 2.23 5.83 -16.70
CA GLY A 218 3.44 5.78 -15.88
C GLY A 218 3.27 6.20 -14.41
N SER A 219 2.08 6.61 -13.96
CA SER A 219 1.83 7.01 -12.57
C SER A 219 1.69 5.85 -11.57
N GLY A 220 1.85 4.60 -12.02
CA GLY A 220 1.74 3.42 -11.16
C GLY A 220 0.31 2.93 -10.92
N LYS A 221 -0.54 2.92 -11.96
CA LYS A 221 -1.93 2.42 -11.89
C LYS A 221 -2.04 1.04 -11.25
N SER A 222 -1.22 0.08 -11.68
CA SER A 222 -1.24 -1.30 -11.12
C SER A 222 -0.99 -1.31 -9.61
N LEU A 223 -0.04 -0.50 -9.14
CA LEU A 223 0.24 -0.37 -7.71
C LEU A 223 -0.92 0.33 -6.96
N THR A 224 -1.58 1.31 -7.60
CA THR A 224 -2.78 1.95 -7.04
C THR A 224 -3.92 0.95 -6.89
N MET A 225 -4.18 0.12 -7.91
CA MET A 225 -5.18 -0.96 -7.84
C MET A 225 -4.83 -1.98 -6.75
N MET A 226 -3.55 -2.30 -6.57
CA MET A 226 -3.07 -3.17 -5.51
C MET A 226 -3.39 -2.61 -4.12
N PHE A 227 -3.01 -1.35 -3.84
CA PHE A 227 -3.31 -0.70 -2.56
C PHE A 227 -4.83 -0.59 -2.32
N TYR A 228 -5.58 -0.28 -3.37
CA TYR A 228 -7.03 -0.25 -3.29
C TYR A 228 -7.61 -1.62 -2.93
N SER A 229 -7.19 -2.68 -3.60
CA SER A 229 -7.62 -4.05 -3.33
C SER A 229 -7.23 -4.50 -1.91
N GLY A 230 -6.00 -4.23 -1.48
CA GLY A 230 -5.53 -4.56 -0.13
C GLY A 230 -6.32 -3.84 0.96
N LYS A 231 -6.63 -2.55 0.74
CA LYS A 231 -7.45 -1.79 1.68
C LYS A 231 -8.91 -2.24 1.67
N LEU A 232 -9.50 -2.57 0.51
CA LEU A 232 -10.85 -3.12 0.41
C LEU A 232 -11.03 -4.40 1.23
N VAL A 233 -10.06 -5.31 1.19
CA VAL A 233 -10.10 -6.57 1.96
C VAL A 233 -10.18 -6.31 3.48
N ARG A 234 -9.70 -5.15 3.94
CA ARG A 234 -9.77 -4.76 5.36
C ARG A 234 -11.02 -3.96 5.73
N GLU A 235 -11.55 -3.18 4.79
CA GLU A 235 -12.67 -2.25 5.04
C GLU A 235 -14.04 -2.88 4.74
N ILE A 236 -14.08 -3.90 3.90
CA ILE A 236 -15.30 -4.64 3.54
C ILE A 236 -15.15 -6.08 4.04
N ASP A 237 -16.21 -6.60 4.62
CA ASP A 237 -16.22 -7.97 5.12
C ASP A 237 -16.06 -8.96 3.95
N ASN A 238 -14.88 -9.56 3.86
CA ASN A 238 -14.48 -10.61 2.96
C ASN A 238 -14.96 -10.43 1.49
N PRO A 239 -14.61 -9.31 0.81
CA PRO A 239 -15.10 -9.02 -0.52
C PRO A 239 -14.48 -9.96 -1.56
N THR A 240 -15.21 -10.22 -2.64
CA THR A 240 -14.62 -10.74 -3.87
C THR A 240 -14.23 -9.56 -4.75
N ILE A 241 -12.96 -9.49 -5.13
CA ILE A 241 -12.44 -8.44 -6.01
C ILE A 241 -12.22 -9.03 -7.39
N VAL A 242 -12.88 -8.47 -8.40
CA VAL A 242 -12.72 -8.88 -9.80
C VAL A 242 -11.93 -7.81 -10.53
N LEU A 243 -10.74 -8.15 -11.02
CA LEU A 243 -9.95 -7.29 -11.87
C LEU A 243 -10.23 -7.64 -13.33
N LEU A 244 -10.75 -6.66 -14.04
CA LEU A 244 -11.20 -6.79 -15.40
C LEU A 244 -10.24 -6.08 -16.33
N THR A 245 -9.65 -6.80 -17.28
CA THR A 245 -8.76 -6.27 -18.31
C THR A 245 -9.35 -6.44 -19.70
N ASP A 246 -8.84 -5.67 -20.68
CA ASP A 246 -9.29 -5.76 -22.07
C ASP A 246 -8.56 -6.86 -22.86
N ARG A 247 -7.33 -7.21 -22.46
CA ARG A 247 -6.45 -8.15 -23.18
C ARG A 247 -5.77 -9.12 -22.24
N ASN A 248 -5.53 -10.33 -22.72
CA ASN A 248 -4.83 -11.38 -21.96
C ASN A 248 -3.42 -10.94 -21.55
N ASP A 249 -2.63 -10.31 -22.46
CA ASP A 249 -1.27 -9.86 -22.15
C ASP A 249 -1.23 -8.86 -20.99
N LEU A 250 -2.21 -7.95 -20.91
CA LEU A 250 -2.35 -6.97 -19.81
C LEU A 250 -2.82 -7.67 -18.54
N ASP A 251 -3.67 -8.69 -18.67
CA ASP A 251 -4.13 -9.52 -17.56
C ASP A 251 -2.94 -10.24 -16.91
N ASP A 252 -2.10 -10.90 -17.72
CA ASP A 252 -0.90 -11.62 -17.26
C ASP A 252 0.10 -10.68 -16.55
N GLN A 253 0.34 -9.48 -17.09
CA GLN A 253 1.23 -8.50 -16.50
C GLN A 253 0.69 -7.98 -15.15
N LEU A 254 -0.59 -7.67 -15.09
CA LEU A 254 -1.24 -7.18 -13.89
C LEU A 254 -1.32 -8.29 -12.84
N PHE A 255 -1.72 -9.50 -13.24
CA PHE A 255 -1.74 -10.70 -12.40
C PHE A 255 -0.36 -10.99 -11.79
N GLY A 256 0.70 -10.95 -12.62
CA GLY A 256 2.08 -11.12 -12.16
C GLY A 256 2.49 -10.08 -11.11
N THR A 257 2.10 -8.81 -11.30
CA THR A 257 2.36 -7.74 -10.32
C THR A 257 1.64 -8.03 -8.99
N PHE A 258 0.39 -8.46 -9.04
CA PHE A 258 -0.38 -8.82 -7.85
C PHE A 258 0.16 -10.06 -7.15
N GLY A 259 0.61 -11.06 -7.92
CA GLY A 259 1.26 -12.26 -7.37
C GLY A 259 2.53 -11.94 -6.57
N LYS A 260 3.37 -11.04 -7.12
CA LYS A 260 4.61 -10.58 -6.44
C LYS A 260 4.35 -9.82 -5.14
N CYS A 261 3.18 -9.22 -4.98
CA CYS A 261 2.78 -8.39 -3.85
C CYS A 261 1.61 -8.98 -3.05
N SER A 262 1.35 -10.28 -3.12
CA SER A 262 0.16 -10.95 -2.56
C SER A 262 -0.03 -10.76 -1.05
N SER A 263 1.02 -10.43 -0.31
CA SER A 263 0.96 -10.20 1.14
C SER A 263 -0.06 -9.14 1.57
N ILE A 264 -0.20 -8.06 0.79
CA ILE A 264 -1.18 -7.00 1.10
C ILE A 264 -2.63 -7.46 0.90
N LEU A 265 -2.86 -8.43 0.01
CA LEU A 265 -4.17 -8.99 -0.31
C LEU A 265 -4.63 -10.04 0.71
N ARG A 266 -3.71 -10.56 1.57
CA ARG A 266 -3.95 -11.67 2.51
C ARG A 266 -4.46 -12.95 1.85
N GLN A 267 -4.36 -13.05 0.54
CA GLN A 267 -4.78 -14.19 -0.26
C GLN A 267 -4.04 -14.18 -1.60
N ASN A 268 -3.92 -15.33 -2.21
CA ASN A 268 -3.34 -15.45 -3.53
C ASN A 268 -4.38 -15.07 -4.59
N PRO A 269 -4.02 -14.22 -5.57
CA PRO A 269 -4.88 -13.95 -6.71
C PRO A 269 -5.06 -15.22 -7.56
N SER A 270 -6.23 -15.34 -8.20
CA SER A 270 -6.56 -16.41 -9.14
C SER A 270 -6.89 -15.79 -10.50
N GLN A 271 -6.47 -16.43 -11.58
CA GLN A 271 -6.80 -16.01 -12.94
C GLN A 271 -7.82 -16.99 -13.52
N ALA A 272 -8.90 -16.47 -14.11
CA ALA A 272 -9.90 -17.29 -14.76
C ALA A 272 -9.56 -17.45 -16.23
N ASP A 273 -9.14 -18.63 -16.66
CA ASP A 273 -8.77 -18.91 -18.06
C ASP A 273 -9.97 -19.15 -18.97
N SER A 274 -11.10 -19.54 -18.39
CA SER A 274 -12.33 -19.82 -19.12
C SER A 274 -13.57 -19.21 -18.46
N ARG A 275 -14.67 -19.11 -19.22
CA ARG A 275 -15.99 -18.72 -18.70
C ARG A 275 -16.47 -19.63 -17.57
N THR A 276 -16.30 -20.93 -17.74
CA THR A 276 -16.69 -21.94 -16.74
C THR A 276 -15.90 -21.77 -15.44
N GLU A 277 -14.62 -21.46 -15.55
CA GLU A 277 -13.78 -21.21 -14.39
C GLU A 277 -14.15 -19.91 -13.69
N LEU A 278 -14.38 -18.82 -14.44
CA LEU A 278 -14.91 -17.56 -13.90
C LEU A 278 -16.20 -17.79 -13.10
N GLN A 279 -17.13 -18.58 -13.65
CA GLN A 279 -18.37 -18.91 -12.97
C GLN A 279 -18.15 -19.69 -11.67
N LYS A 280 -17.17 -20.60 -11.63
CA LYS A 280 -16.80 -21.35 -10.41
C LYS A 280 -16.19 -20.41 -9.36
N LEU A 281 -15.24 -19.55 -9.76
CA LEU A 281 -14.59 -18.60 -8.87
C LEU A 281 -15.55 -17.57 -8.26
N LEU A 282 -16.57 -17.14 -9.01
CA LEU A 282 -17.59 -16.19 -8.54
C LEU A 282 -18.73 -16.83 -7.72
N LYS A 283 -18.87 -18.16 -7.76
CA LYS A 283 -19.87 -18.89 -6.96
C LYS A 283 -19.42 -19.16 -5.50
N VAL A 284 -18.17 -18.89 -5.16
CA VAL A 284 -17.70 -19.03 -3.77
C VAL A 284 -18.47 -18.08 -2.86
N SER A 285 -18.67 -18.48 -1.62
CA SER A 285 -19.51 -17.72 -0.67
C SER A 285 -18.93 -16.36 -0.30
N SER A 286 -17.60 -16.21 -0.33
CA SER A 286 -16.92 -14.97 0.05
C SER A 286 -15.42 -15.00 -0.30
N GLY A 287 -14.79 -13.84 -0.36
CA GLY A 287 -13.37 -13.68 -0.63
C GLY A 287 -12.98 -13.90 -2.09
N GLY A 288 -11.69 -13.82 -2.37
CA GLY A 288 -11.09 -14.03 -3.67
C GLY A 288 -10.70 -12.73 -4.39
N VAL A 289 -9.52 -12.79 -5.04
CA VAL A 289 -9.09 -11.78 -6.01
C VAL A 289 -8.98 -12.50 -7.35
N VAL A 290 -9.89 -12.17 -8.26
CA VAL A 290 -10.08 -12.89 -9.53
C VAL A 290 -9.70 -11.99 -10.69
N PHE A 291 -8.76 -12.43 -11.50
CA PHE A 291 -8.36 -11.78 -12.74
C PHE A 291 -9.11 -12.39 -13.91
N THR A 292 -9.60 -11.56 -14.80
CA THR A 292 -10.34 -12.01 -15.97
C THR A 292 -10.40 -10.94 -17.05
N THR A 293 -10.71 -11.35 -18.27
CA THR A 293 -10.95 -10.41 -19.38
C THR A 293 -12.43 -10.22 -19.63
N ILE A 294 -12.80 -9.05 -20.22
CA ILE A 294 -14.20 -8.69 -20.48
C ILE A 294 -14.87 -9.70 -21.42
N GLN A 295 -14.12 -10.34 -22.33
CA GLN A 295 -14.65 -11.32 -23.28
C GLN A 295 -15.27 -12.54 -22.61
N LYS A 296 -14.86 -12.85 -21.37
CA LYS A 296 -15.40 -13.97 -20.59
C LYS A 296 -16.79 -13.70 -20.02
N PHE A 297 -17.27 -12.44 -20.11
CA PHE A 297 -18.63 -12.02 -19.75
C PHE A 297 -19.59 -11.93 -20.95
N PHE A 298 -19.14 -12.24 -22.17
CA PHE A 298 -20.06 -12.29 -23.33
C PHE A 298 -20.93 -13.55 -23.26
N PRO A 299 -22.20 -13.46 -23.68
CA PRO A 299 -23.07 -14.63 -23.81
C PRO A 299 -22.46 -15.68 -24.75
N GLU A 300 -22.81 -16.93 -24.52
CA GLU A 300 -22.54 -18.00 -25.50
C GLU A 300 -23.36 -17.79 -26.79
N GLU A 301 -22.86 -18.32 -27.90
CA GLU A 301 -23.60 -18.27 -29.17
C GLU A 301 -25.02 -18.81 -29.00
N GLY A 302 -25.99 -18.01 -29.41
CA GLY A 302 -27.43 -18.34 -29.28
C GLY A 302 -28.11 -17.89 -27.98
N ARG A 303 -27.38 -17.23 -27.05
CA ARG A 303 -28.01 -16.63 -25.86
C ARG A 303 -27.95 -15.10 -25.93
N GLU A 304 -29.08 -14.45 -25.68
CA GLU A 304 -29.16 -12.97 -25.70
C GLU A 304 -28.58 -12.32 -24.43
N LYS A 305 -28.54 -13.04 -23.32
CA LYS A 305 -28.06 -12.49 -22.03
C LYS A 305 -27.12 -13.43 -21.32
N TYR A 306 -26.10 -12.86 -20.67
CA TYR A 306 -25.23 -13.59 -19.75
C TYR A 306 -25.99 -13.89 -18.46
N PRO A 307 -25.86 -15.10 -17.87
CA PRO A 307 -26.56 -15.43 -16.62
C PRO A 307 -26.02 -14.60 -15.46
N VAL A 308 -26.88 -14.29 -14.50
CA VAL A 308 -26.46 -13.71 -13.22
C VAL A 308 -25.56 -14.72 -12.51
N LEU A 309 -24.31 -14.34 -12.22
CA LEU A 309 -23.33 -15.23 -11.60
C LEU A 309 -23.42 -15.24 -10.09
N SER A 310 -23.81 -14.12 -9.49
CA SER A 310 -23.93 -13.98 -8.04
C SER A 310 -24.85 -12.80 -7.71
N GLU A 311 -25.64 -12.96 -6.66
CA GLU A 311 -26.49 -11.88 -6.11
C GLU A 311 -25.84 -11.17 -4.90
N ARG A 312 -24.59 -11.54 -4.58
CA ARG A 312 -23.86 -10.95 -3.45
C ARG A 312 -23.60 -9.46 -3.68
N ASP A 313 -23.67 -8.68 -2.61
CA ASP A 313 -23.43 -7.24 -2.60
C ASP A 313 -21.99 -6.85 -2.23
N ASN A 314 -21.15 -7.84 -1.93
CA ASN A 314 -19.73 -7.65 -1.58
C ASN A 314 -18.75 -8.04 -2.72
N ILE A 315 -19.21 -8.00 -3.96
CA ILE A 315 -18.35 -8.15 -5.15
C ILE A 315 -17.99 -6.76 -5.66
N VAL A 316 -16.69 -6.48 -5.77
CA VAL A 316 -16.16 -5.22 -6.29
C VAL A 316 -15.43 -5.49 -7.59
N VAL A 317 -15.88 -4.85 -8.67
CA VAL A 317 -15.27 -4.95 -10.00
C VAL A 317 -14.37 -3.74 -10.24
N ILE A 318 -13.12 -3.99 -10.58
CA ILE A 318 -12.11 -2.99 -10.94
C ILE A 318 -11.77 -3.20 -12.41
N ALA A 319 -12.17 -2.26 -13.29
CA ALA A 319 -11.84 -2.32 -14.71
C ALA A 319 -10.59 -1.48 -15.00
N ASP A 320 -9.54 -2.12 -15.52
CA ASP A 320 -8.38 -1.41 -16.08
C ASP A 320 -8.68 -0.97 -17.51
N GLU A 321 -8.10 0.16 -17.93
CA GLU A 321 -8.30 0.76 -19.26
C GLU A 321 -9.80 0.85 -19.63
N ALA A 322 -10.65 1.25 -18.68
CA ALA A 322 -12.12 1.25 -18.80
C ALA A 322 -12.65 1.98 -20.05
N HIS A 323 -11.89 2.94 -20.58
CA HIS A 323 -12.23 3.64 -21.82
C HIS A 323 -12.26 2.71 -23.05
N ARG A 324 -11.50 1.63 -23.08
CA ARG A 324 -11.46 0.65 -24.17
C ARG A 324 -12.63 -0.32 -24.10
N SER A 325 -13.03 -0.71 -22.89
CA SER A 325 -14.13 -1.66 -22.67
C SER A 325 -15.54 -1.02 -22.77
N GLN A 326 -15.63 0.31 -22.82
CA GLN A 326 -16.91 1.05 -22.83
C GLN A 326 -17.37 1.44 -24.26
N TYR A 327 -16.59 1.17 -25.32
CA TYR A 327 -17.01 1.47 -26.68
C TYR A 327 -17.72 0.28 -27.34
N GLY A 328 -18.92 0.53 -27.87
CA GLY A 328 -19.74 -0.43 -28.60
C GLY A 328 -20.68 -1.30 -27.74
N PHE A 329 -20.81 -2.57 -28.10
CA PHE A 329 -21.73 -3.54 -27.46
C PHE A 329 -21.50 -3.72 -25.95
N SER A 330 -20.29 -3.48 -25.48
CA SER A 330 -19.89 -3.63 -24.09
C SER A 330 -20.61 -2.65 -23.15
N ALA A 331 -21.01 -1.49 -23.65
CA ALA A 331 -21.70 -0.47 -22.84
C ALA A 331 -23.14 -0.86 -22.39
N LYS A 332 -23.69 -1.94 -22.94
CA LYS A 332 -25.05 -2.44 -22.59
C LYS A 332 -25.03 -3.55 -21.54
N ILE A 333 -23.85 -4.02 -21.11
CA ILE A 333 -23.72 -5.21 -20.27
C ILE A 333 -23.30 -4.85 -18.82
N LEU A 334 -22.84 -3.61 -18.61
CA LEU A 334 -22.52 -3.06 -17.29
C LEU A 334 -23.66 -2.12 -16.79
#